data_1c262a068d6077eceb89f74b5217ea9d
#
_entry.id   1c262a068d6077eceb89f74b5217ea9d
#
_cell.length_a   1.000
_cell.length_b   1.000
_cell.length_c   1.000
_cell.angle_alpha   90.00
_cell.angle_beta   90.00
_cell.angle_gamma   90.00
#
_symmetry.space_group_name_H-M   'P 1'
#
loop_
_entity.id
_entity.type
_entity.pdbx_description
1 polymer ?
#
loop_
_entity_poly.entity_id
_entity_poly.type
_entity_poly.pdbx_seq_one_letter_code
_entity_poly.pdbx_strand_id
1 'polypeptide(L)'
;LNVDLYHYFIGREDQSVNETVMIRRIDQQIRVNKRMIDAIDIDKLKSRKMRKYLIKYLSMITTVTTVLCIKSGTEENLQKRNDLWAYMKDTKPAVYKEVKKTALGLAMQLDDPLGRKLIVSGYKLAQKLFGFN
;
A
#
# COMPACT_ATOMS: atom_id res chain seq x y z
N LEU A 1 32.30 1.53 18.98
CA LEU A 1 31.58 0.55 19.76
C LEU A 1 31.16 -0.62 18.88
N ASN A 2 31.84 -1.77 19.04
CA ASN A 2 31.50 -3.01 18.33
C ASN A 2 30.54 -3.86 19.17
N VAL A 3 29.48 -3.26 19.68
CA VAL A 3 28.46 -3.98 20.44
C VAL A 3 27.16 -3.95 19.66
N ASP A 4 26.66 -5.12 19.33
CA ASP A 4 25.33 -5.27 18.75
C ASP A 4 24.28 -4.97 19.82
N LEU A 5 23.72 -3.76 19.78
CA LEU A 5 22.69 -3.33 20.73
C LEU A 5 21.30 -3.87 20.37
N TYR A 6 21.14 -4.37 19.14
CA TYR A 6 19.85 -4.84 18.64
C TYR A 6 20.04 -6.02 17.69
N HIS A 7 19.40 -7.12 18.00
CA HIS A 7 19.32 -8.28 17.13
C HIS A 7 17.91 -8.40 16.55
N TYR A 8 17.79 -8.26 15.24
CA TYR A 8 16.53 -8.47 14.54
C TYR A 8 16.48 -9.86 13.94
N PHE A 9 15.62 -10.71 14.48
CA PHE A 9 15.45 -12.07 13.99
C PHE A 9 14.55 -12.09 12.76
N ILE A 10 15.16 -12.38 11.59
CA ILE A 10 14.45 -12.41 10.29
C ILE A 10 13.82 -13.79 10.09
N GLY A 11 12.57 -13.81 9.59
CA GLY A 11 11.84 -15.05 9.26
C GLY A 11 10.92 -15.58 10.37
N ARG A 12 10.76 -14.88 11.47
CA ARG A 12 9.76 -15.22 12.49
C ARG A 12 8.35 -14.99 11.93
N GLU A 13 7.43 -15.91 12.21
CA GLU A 13 6.05 -15.84 11.78
C GLU A 13 5.29 -14.62 12.35
N ASP A 14 5.71 -14.10 13.49
CA ASP A 14 5.10 -12.96 14.18
C ASP A 14 5.67 -11.60 13.76
N GLN A 15 6.63 -11.55 12.83
CA GLN A 15 7.19 -10.30 12.33
C GLN A 15 6.14 -9.47 11.59
N SER A 16 6.21 -8.15 11.79
CA SER A 16 5.28 -7.19 11.18
C SER A 16 5.32 -7.19 9.64
N VAL A 17 6.42 -7.62 9.05
CA VAL A 17 6.61 -7.73 7.59
C VAL A 17 6.19 -9.09 7.03
N ASN A 18 5.82 -10.06 7.89
CA ASN A 18 5.28 -11.34 7.45
C ASN A 18 3.91 -11.12 6.80
N GLU A 19 3.74 -11.63 5.59
CA GLU A 19 2.53 -11.43 4.79
C GLU A 19 1.26 -11.93 5.50
N THR A 20 1.31 -13.08 6.13
CA THR A 20 0.16 -13.64 6.86
C THR A 20 -0.24 -12.74 8.02
N VAL A 21 0.74 -12.19 8.75
CA VAL A 21 0.50 -11.22 9.83
C VAL A 21 -0.08 -9.91 9.27
N MET A 22 0.45 -9.44 8.15
CA MET A 22 -0.04 -8.22 7.50
C MET A 22 -1.49 -8.37 7.03
N ILE A 23 -1.86 -9.54 6.48
CA ILE A 23 -3.25 -9.84 6.08
C ILE A 23 -4.18 -9.82 7.31
N ARG A 24 -3.78 -10.44 8.41
CA ARG A 24 -4.55 -10.38 9.67
C ARG A 24 -4.74 -8.95 10.20
N ARG A 25 -3.82 -8.06 9.87
CA ARG A 25 -3.82 -6.66 10.31
C ARG A 25 -4.27 -5.68 9.22
N ILE A 26 -5.04 -6.14 8.25
CA ILE A 26 -5.53 -5.30 7.14
C ILE A 26 -6.25 -4.05 7.67
N ASP A 27 -7.05 -4.16 8.73
CA ASP A 27 -7.74 -3.01 9.31
C ASP A 27 -6.77 -1.94 9.84
N GLN A 28 -5.63 -2.35 10.39
CA GLN A 28 -4.57 -1.42 10.79
C GLN A 28 -3.92 -0.77 9.57
N GLN A 29 -3.66 -1.54 8.51
CA GLN A 29 -3.12 -1.03 7.25
C GLN A 29 -4.05 0.05 6.65
N ILE A 30 -5.33 -0.23 6.61
CA ILE A 30 -6.34 0.70 6.10
C ILE A 30 -6.39 1.96 6.96
N ARG A 31 -6.34 1.82 8.27
CA ARG A 31 -6.32 2.97 9.20
C ARG A 31 -5.10 3.86 8.95
N VAL A 32 -3.91 3.28 8.77
CA VAL A 32 -2.69 4.01 8.45
C VAL A 32 -2.82 4.73 7.12
N ASN A 33 -3.33 4.05 6.09
CA ASN A 33 -3.58 4.66 4.77
C ASN A 33 -4.50 5.88 4.90
N LYS A 34 -5.62 5.76 5.60
CA LYS A 34 -6.58 6.86 5.78
C LYS A 34 -5.92 8.05 6.50
N ARG A 35 -5.14 7.81 7.55
CA ARG A 35 -4.40 8.87 8.25
C ARG A 35 -3.40 9.57 7.36
N MET A 36 -2.71 8.83 6.50
CA MET A 36 -1.78 9.40 5.53
C MET A 36 -2.51 10.24 4.47
N ILE A 37 -3.64 9.76 3.98
CA ILE A 37 -4.50 10.51 3.06
C ILE A 37 -4.93 11.84 3.68
N ASP A 38 -5.42 11.80 4.92
CA ASP A 38 -5.90 12.98 5.63
C ASP A 38 -4.78 14.00 5.90
N ALA A 39 -3.58 13.52 6.19
CA ALA A 39 -2.42 14.35 6.51
C ALA A 39 -1.82 15.06 5.27
N ILE A 40 -2.01 14.52 4.07
CA ILE A 40 -1.44 15.08 2.84
C ILE A 40 -2.34 16.19 2.30
N ASP A 41 -1.84 17.42 2.32
CA ASP A 41 -2.48 18.57 1.69
C ASP A 41 -1.54 19.10 0.60
N ILE A 42 -1.73 18.60 -0.62
CA ILE A 42 -0.83 18.89 -1.74
C ILE A 42 -0.87 20.36 -2.19
N ASP A 43 -1.95 21.07 -1.90
CA ASP A 43 -2.10 22.47 -2.28
C ASP A 43 -1.27 23.39 -1.37
N LYS A 44 -1.01 22.95 -0.13
CA LYS A 44 -0.15 23.65 0.82
C LYS A 44 1.33 23.37 0.64
N LEU A 45 1.70 22.37 -0.15
CA LEU A 45 3.09 21.99 -0.38
C LEU A 45 3.76 22.90 -1.40
N LYS A 46 4.65 23.75 -0.95
CA LYS A 46 5.43 24.67 -1.80
C LYS A 46 6.49 23.93 -2.64
N SER A 47 7.03 22.83 -2.12
CA SER A 47 8.09 22.06 -2.79
C SER A 47 7.51 21.01 -3.72
N ARG A 48 7.79 21.13 -5.01
CA ARG A 48 7.43 20.11 -6.04
C ARG A 48 8.07 18.74 -5.74
N LYS A 49 9.30 18.75 -5.21
CA LYS A 49 9.99 17.49 -4.83
C LYS A 49 9.27 16.79 -3.68
N MET A 50 8.86 17.54 -2.66
CA MET A 50 8.13 17.01 -1.51
C MET A 50 6.77 16.48 -1.95
N ARG A 51 6.04 17.20 -2.79
CA ARG A 51 4.77 16.76 -3.36
C ARG A 51 4.92 15.42 -4.08
N LYS A 52 5.89 15.30 -4.99
CA LYS A 52 6.17 14.03 -5.71
C LYS A 52 6.51 12.90 -4.76
N TYR A 53 7.34 13.19 -3.75
CA TYR A 53 7.72 12.18 -2.75
C TYR A 53 6.52 11.66 -1.99
N LEU A 54 5.66 12.53 -1.47
CA LEU A 54 4.49 12.14 -0.68
C LEU A 54 3.46 11.38 -1.52
N ILE A 55 3.23 11.79 -2.76
CA ILE A 55 2.33 11.07 -3.69
C ILE A 55 2.89 9.69 -4.00
N LYS A 56 4.18 9.57 -4.28
CA LYS A 56 4.84 8.28 -4.53
C LYS A 56 4.76 7.37 -3.29
N TYR A 57 5.01 7.92 -2.11
CA TYR A 57 4.93 7.17 -0.86
C TYR A 57 3.51 6.68 -0.59
N LEU A 58 2.51 7.55 -0.72
CA LEU A 58 1.10 7.18 -0.55
C LEU A 58 0.68 6.12 -1.58
N SER A 59 1.08 6.28 -2.84
CA SER A 59 0.84 5.29 -3.89
C SER A 59 1.41 3.92 -3.51
N MET A 60 2.62 3.88 -2.97
CA MET A 60 3.26 2.64 -2.53
C MET A 60 2.50 1.96 -1.39
N ILE A 61 2.18 2.67 -0.31
CA ILE A 61 1.48 2.06 0.83
C ILE A 61 0.07 1.61 0.49
N THR A 62 -0.63 2.38 -0.35
CA THR A 62 -1.97 2.02 -0.83
C THR A 62 -1.92 0.79 -1.74
N THR A 63 -0.87 0.68 -2.57
CA THR A 63 -0.63 -0.51 -3.41
C THR A 63 -0.41 -1.74 -2.56
N VAL A 64 0.47 -1.68 -1.56
CA VAL A 64 0.72 -2.81 -0.65
C VAL A 64 -0.57 -3.27 0.01
N THR A 65 -1.35 -2.34 0.56
CA THR A 65 -2.63 -2.64 1.20
C THR A 65 -3.62 -3.26 0.21
N THR A 66 -3.71 -2.73 -1.01
CA THR A 66 -4.55 -3.28 -2.08
C THR A 66 -4.18 -4.72 -2.42
N VAL A 67 -2.89 -5.01 -2.59
CA VAL A 67 -2.39 -6.36 -2.88
C VAL A 67 -2.73 -7.32 -1.75
N LEU A 68 -2.54 -6.91 -0.49
CA LEU A 68 -2.87 -7.75 0.66
C LEU A 68 -4.35 -8.06 0.75
N CYS A 69 -5.22 -7.09 0.45
CA CYS A 69 -6.66 -7.32 0.36
C CYS A 69 -7.02 -8.36 -0.72
N ILE A 70 -6.40 -8.26 -1.89
CA ILE A 70 -6.61 -9.22 -2.99
C ILE A 70 -6.09 -10.60 -2.60
N LYS A 71 -4.89 -10.69 -2.04
CA LYS A 71 -4.26 -11.97 -1.64
C LYS A 71 -4.99 -12.67 -0.51
N SER A 72 -5.69 -11.94 0.34
CA SER A 72 -6.52 -12.54 1.39
C SER A 72 -7.63 -13.43 0.84
N GLY A 73 -8.10 -13.14 -0.39
CA GLY A 73 -9.12 -13.92 -1.09
C GLY A 73 -10.54 -13.80 -0.51
N THR A 74 -10.78 -12.87 0.42
CA THR A 74 -12.09 -12.67 1.04
C THR A 74 -12.83 -11.48 0.42
N GLU A 75 -14.16 -11.62 0.22
CA GLU A 75 -14.99 -10.51 -0.25
C GLU A 75 -14.97 -9.33 0.71
N GLU A 76 -14.92 -9.58 2.02
CA GLU A 76 -14.82 -8.54 3.03
C GLU A 76 -13.59 -7.64 2.79
N ASN A 77 -12.43 -8.23 2.56
CA ASN A 77 -11.20 -7.47 2.32
C ASN A 77 -11.17 -6.81 0.94
N LEU A 78 -11.81 -7.41 -0.06
CA LEU A 78 -12.00 -6.76 -1.37
C LEU A 78 -12.88 -5.52 -1.24
N GLN A 79 -13.94 -5.59 -0.43
CA GLN A 79 -14.79 -4.43 -0.15
C GLN A 79 -14.00 -3.34 0.60
N LYS A 80 -13.21 -3.71 1.60
CA LYS A 80 -12.32 -2.76 2.32
C LYS A 80 -11.34 -2.07 1.37
N ARG A 81 -10.80 -2.77 0.40
CA ARG A 81 -9.98 -2.19 -0.68
C ARG A 81 -10.76 -1.11 -1.45
N ASN A 82 -11.96 -1.46 -1.91
CA ASN A 82 -12.79 -0.53 -2.68
C ASN A 82 -13.16 0.70 -1.86
N ASP A 83 -13.51 0.51 -0.59
CA ASP A 83 -13.83 1.57 0.35
C ASP A 83 -12.64 2.51 0.60
N LEU A 84 -11.42 1.97 0.66
CA LEU A 84 -10.21 2.78 0.82
C LEU A 84 -9.98 3.70 -0.39
N TRP A 85 -10.12 3.17 -1.60
CA TRP A 85 -9.98 3.98 -2.83
C TRP A 85 -11.09 5.02 -2.96
N ALA A 86 -12.33 4.66 -2.62
CA ALA A 86 -13.46 5.59 -2.56
C ALA A 86 -13.21 6.69 -1.52
N TYR A 87 -12.72 6.33 -0.34
CA TYR A 87 -12.37 7.28 0.71
C TYR A 87 -11.35 8.33 0.22
N MET A 88 -10.28 7.88 -0.44
CA MET A 88 -9.28 8.79 -1.01
C MET A 88 -9.91 9.72 -2.06
N LYS A 89 -10.76 9.19 -2.94
CA LYS A 89 -11.43 9.95 -3.99
C LYS A 89 -12.36 11.02 -3.40
N ASP A 90 -13.14 10.66 -2.38
CA ASP A 90 -14.16 11.55 -1.81
C ASP A 90 -13.54 12.60 -0.86
N THR A 91 -12.53 12.20 -0.07
CA THR A 91 -11.90 13.07 0.92
C THR A 91 -10.84 14.00 0.31
N LYS A 92 -10.03 13.47 -0.60
CA LYS A 92 -8.88 14.17 -1.20
C LYS A 92 -8.83 13.92 -2.71
N PRO A 93 -9.77 14.48 -3.49
CA PRO A 93 -9.84 14.22 -4.94
C PRO A 93 -8.59 14.62 -5.71
N ALA A 94 -7.90 15.68 -5.32
CA ALA A 94 -6.64 16.09 -5.94
C ALA A 94 -5.52 15.07 -5.69
N VAL A 95 -5.39 14.56 -4.46
CA VAL A 95 -4.45 13.48 -4.10
C VAL A 95 -4.79 12.21 -4.88
N TYR A 96 -6.06 11.83 -4.92
CA TYR A 96 -6.53 10.66 -5.68
C TYR A 96 -6.11 10.72 -7.16
N LYS A 97 -6.31 11.87 -7.81
CA LYS A 97 -5.91 12.07 -9.21
C LYS A 97 -4.41 11.89 -9.42
N GLU A 98 -3.60 12.42 -8.51
CA GLU A 98 -2.14 12.29 -8.61
C GLU A 98 -1.66 10.86 -8.35
N VAL A 99 -2.20 10.19 -7.33
CA VAL A 99 -1.90 8.78 -7.03
C VAL A 99 -2.29 7.89 -8.21
N LYS A 100 -3.47 8.12 -8.77
CA LYS A 100 -3.99 7.36 -9.92
C LYS A 100 -3.11 7.45 -11.17
N LYS A 101 -2.42 8.56 -11.37
CA LYS A 101 -1.49 8.76 -12.50
C LYS A 101 -0.15 8.03 -12.30
N THR A 102 0.19 7.59 -11.10
CA THR A 102 1.41 6.81 -10.89
C THR A 102 1.28 5.43 -11.55
N ALA A 103 2.41 4.83 -11.93
CA ALA A 103 2.42 3.47 -12.51
C ALA A 103 1.73 2.45 -11.58
N LEU A 104 1.98 2.55 -10.28
CA LEU A 104 1.33 1.70 -9.27
C LEU A 104 -0.19 1.97 -9.20
N GLY A 105 -0.59 3.24 -9.20
CA GLY A 105 -2.00 3.62 -9.17
C GLY A 105 -2.76 3.14 -10.41
N LEU A 106 -2.15 3.19 -11.59
CA LEU A 106 -2.73 2.65 -12.82
C LEU A 106 -2.91 1.13 -12.74
N ALA A 107 -1.89 0.42 -12.26
CA ALA A 107 -1.96 -1.04 -12.10
C ALA A 107 -3.08 -1.46 -11.13
N MET A 108 -3.31 -0.67 -10.06
CA MET A 108 -4.32 -0.99 -9.05
C MET A 108 -5.77 -0.81 -9.51
N GLN A 109 -6.00 -0.25 -10.69
CA GLN A 109 -7.34 -0.08 -11.26
C GLN A 109 -7.85 -1.32 -12.01
N LEU A 110 -7.00 -2.31 -12.23
CA LEU A 110 -7.38 -3.58 -12.83
C LEU A 110 -8.22 -4.39 -11.83
N ASP A 111 -9.52 -4.35 -11.99
CA ASP A 111 -10.46 -4.93 -11.03
C ASP A 111 -11.05 -6.28 -11.47
N ASP A 112 -10.84 -6.67 -12.70
CA ASP A 112 -11.26 -7.97 -13.22
C ASP A 112 -10.39 -9.11 -12.63
N PRO A 113 -10.88 -10.37 -12.62
CA PRO A 113 -10.12 -11.50 -12.06
C PRO A 113 -8.74 -11.70 -12.67
N LEU A 114 -8.59 -11.42 -13.97
CA LEU A 114 -7.29 -11.50 -14.66
C LEU A 114 -6.35 -10.38 -14.20
N GLY A 115 -6.85 -9.16 -14.10
CA GLY A 115 -6.10 -8.02 -13.58
C GLY A 115 -5.61 -8.24 -12.16
N ARG A 116 -6.46 -8.78 -11.28
CA ARG A 116 -6.09 -9.15 -9.91
C ARG A 116 -4.97 -10.18 -9.87
N LYS A 117 -5.02 -11.20 -10.73
CA LYS A 117 -3.92 -12.18 -10.87
C LYS A 117 -2.62 -11.52 -11.33
N LEU A 118 -2.67 -10.60 -12.27
CA LEU A 118 -1.52 -9.85 -12.75
C LEU A 118 -0.91 -8.99 -11.65
N ILE A 119 -1.73 -8.32 -10.85
CA ILE A 119 -1.29 -7.53 -9.69
C ILE A 119 -0.55 -8.40 -8.68
N VAL A 120 -1.12 -9.52 -8.30
CA VAL A 120 -0.52 -10.46 -7.33
C VAL A 120 0.77 -11.06 -7.89
N SER A 121 0.79 -11.43 -9.17
CA SER A 121 1.99 -11.97 -9.82
C SER A 121 3.12 -10.94 -9.87
N GLY A 122 2.80 -9.69 -10.21
CA GLY A 122 3.76 -8.58 -10.19
C GLY A 122 4.31 -8.30 -8.79
N TYR A 123 3.46 -8.37 -7.77
CA TYR A 123 3.88 -8.23 -6.38
C TYR A 123 4.84 -9.36 -5.95
N LYS A 124 4.50 -10.61 -6.27
CA LYS A 124 5.38 -11.77 -5.99
C LYS A 124 6.72 -11.65 -6.69
N LEU A 125 6.73 -11.18 -7.95
CA LEU A 125 7.95 -10.95 -8.68
C LEU A 125 8.79 -9.86 -8.01
N ALA A 126 8.18 -8.76 -7.59
CA ALA A 126 8.86 -7.69 -6.86
C ALA A 126 9.45 -8.19 -5.53
N GLN A 127 8.71 -8.99 -4.76
CA GLN A 127 9.22 -9.63 -3.55
C GLN A 127 10.48 -10.45 -3.82
N LYS A 128 10.46 -11.25 -4.89
CA LYS A 128 11.58 -12.11 -5.26
C LYS A 128 12.81 -11.31 -5.71
N LEU A 129 12.59 -10.23 -6.50
CA LEU A 129 13.67 -9.40 -7.03
C LEU A 129 14.29 -8.50 -5.96
N PHE A 130 13.50 -7.97 -5.05
CA PHE A 130 13.95 -7.03 -4.01
C PHE A 130 14.18 -7.70 -2.64
N GLY A 131 13.96 -9.00 -2.53
CA GLY A 131 14.27 -9.79 -1.34
C GLY A 131 13.44 -9.46 -0.10
N PHE A 132 12.25 -8.88 -0.23
CA PHE A 132 11.34 -8.69 0.89
C PHE A 132 10.21 -9.74 0.87
N ASN A 133 9.76 -10.13 2.05
CA ASN A 133 8.72 -11.15 2.20
C ASN A 133 7.33 -10.54 2.31
#